data_6d940a860f9cd50ae11bb5137957c4ad
#
_entry.id   6d940a860f9cd50ae11bb5137957c4ad
#
_cell.length_a   1.000
_cell.length_b   1.000
_cell.length_c   1.000
_cell.angle_alpha   90.00
_cell.angle_beta   90.00
_cell.angle_gamma   90.00
#
_symmetry.space_group_name_H-M   'P 1'
#
loop_
_entity.id
_entity.type
_entity.pdbx_description
1 polymer ?
#
loop_
_entity_poly.entity_id
_entity_poly.type
_entity_poly.pdbx_seq_one_letter_code
_entity_poly.pdbx_strand_id
1 'polypeptide(L)'
;MRSRMTLSFRSFSKLVVVGLATAAILIGTSTPGRAADPEPKHVLMLHSFGLRFKPWTVYAEAIRSEISRRRAVDFQDHSLVVARLSDDKSDAPFVEYLRALNAKQPPDLIMSIGAPAANFVQRHRKDLFPNTPMVLTAVEQRRVAFDKLGENDTVVGSTNTTIEFFENIMRVLPLTTTIAVVIGASPSETYWLEETRRRTAPLAGRVQIRYYNELSFEEIQKDAAAFHRIVRSSGSC
;
A
#
# COMPACT_ATOMS: atom_id res chain seq x y z
N MET A 1 25.33 -31.91 -90.90
CA MET A 1 25.47 -32.75 -89.71
C MET A 1 24.83 -32.07 -88.56
N ARG A 2 23.61 -32.45 -88.20
CA ARG A 2 22.84 -31.88 -87.06
C ARG A 2 22.92 -32.85 -85.90
N SER A 3 23.63 -32.47 -84.83
CA SER A 3 23.69 -33.21 -83.58
C SER A 3 22.51 -32.76 -82.70
N ARG A 4 21.60 -33.67 -82.44
CA ARG A 4 20.47 -33.45 -81.46
C ARG A 4 20.95 -33.82 -80.06
N MET A 5 21.04 -32.84 -79.21
CA MET A 5 21.31 -33.00 -77.79
C MET A 5 19.97 -33.30 -77.06
N THR A 6 19.73 -34.53 -76.71
CA THR A 6 18.59 -34.99 -75.92
C THR A 6 18.94 -34.80 -74.45
N LEU A 7 18.42 -33.71 -73.82
CA LEU A 7 18.52 -33.57 -72.39
C LEU A 7 17.53 -34.59 -71.75
N SER A 8 18.10 -35.46 -70.93
CA SER A 8 17.32 -36.48 -70.17
C SER A 8 16.40 -35.87 -69.11
N PHE A 9 15.13 -36.01 -69.28
CA PHE A 9 14.04 -35.58 -68.40
C PHE A 9 14.16 -36.13 -66.96
N ARG A 10 14.97 -37.17 -66.73
CA ARG A 10 15.21 -37.79 -65.43
C ARG A 10 16.13 -36.96 -64.50
N SER A 11 16.98 -36.14 -65.04
CA SER A 11 17.88 -35.28 -64.22
C SER A 11 17.16 -34.06 -63.68
N PHE A 12 16.14 -33.52 -64.39
CA PHE A 12 15.39 -32.37 -63.98
C PHE A 12 14.45 -32.65 -62.79
N SER A 13 13.87 -33.86 -62.75
CA SER A 13 12.99 -34.29 -61.65
C SER A 13 13.75 -34.43 -60.32
N LYS A 14 15.00 -34.90 -60.32
CA LYS A 14 15.80 -35.04 -59.09
C LYS A 14 16.26 -33.68 -58.53
N LEU A 15 16.54 -32.71 -59.38
CA LEU A 15 16.93 -31.36 -58.97
C LEU A 15 15.75 -30.60 -58.34
N VAL A 16 14.54 -30.76 -58.86
CA VAL A 16 13.32 -30.13 -58.30
C VAL A 16 12.95 -30.73 -56.95
N VAL A 17 13.08 -32.03 -56.76
CA VAL A 17 12.78 -32.73 -55.49
C VAL A 17 13.76 -32.35 -54.40
N VAL A 18 15.06 -32.19 -54.72
CA VAL A 18 16.08 -31.74 -53.72
C VAL A 18 15.88 -30.28 -53.38
N GLY A 19 15.48 -29.41 -54.30
CA GLY A 19 15.16 -27.99 -54.03
C GLY A 19 13.94 -27.81 -53.16
N LEU A 20 12.91 -28.62 -53.31
CA LEU A 20 11.70 -28.59 -52.48
C LEU A 20 11.96 -29.15 -51.08
N ALA A 21 12.82 -30.14 -50.90
CA ALA A 21 13.16 -30.71 -49.60
C ALA A 21 14.02 -29.74 -48.76
N THR A 22 14.93 -28.98 -49.37
CA THR A 22 15.72 -27.95 -48.68
C THR A 22 14.91 -26.72 -48.31
N ALA A 23 13.93 -26.31 -49.12
CA ALA A 23 12.99 -25.23 -48.75
C ALA A 23 12.08 -25.60 -47.59
N ALA A 24 11.62 -26.85 -47.49
CA ALA A 24 10.81 -27.32 -46.40
C ALA A 24 11.57 -27.38 -45.05
N ILE A 25 12.86 -27.65 -45.05
CA ILE A 25 13.70 -27.68 -43.84
C ILE A 25 13.97 -26.25 -43.32
N LEU A 26 14.05 -25.24 -44.19
CA LEU A 26 14.25 -23.84 -43.79
C LEU A 26 12.96 -23.19 -43.19
N ILE A 27 11.77 -23.68 -43.50
CA ILE A 27 10.52 -23.16 -42.97
C ILE A 27 10.18 -23.80 -41.61
N GLY A 28 10.73 -24.97 -41.29
CA GLY A 28 10.41 -25.74 -40.07
C GLY A 28 11.13 -25.27 -38.80
N THR A 29 12.04 -24.29 -38.82
CA THR A 29 12.82 -23.89 -37.65
C THR A 29 12.47 -22.53 -37.06
N SER A 30 11.44 -21.86 -37.57
CA SER A 30 10.86 -20.72 -36.86
C SER A 30 9.95 -21.23 -35.72
N THR A 31 10.55 -21.71 -34.63
CA THR A 31 9.87 -21.74 -33.35
C THR A 31 9.39 -20.32 -33.07
N PRO A 32 8.07 -20.11 -32.90
CA PRO A 32 7.62 -18.80 -32.44
C PRO A 32 8.35 -18.53 -31.13
N GLY A 33 9.26 -17.58 -31.16
CA GLY A 33 9.95 -17.12 -29.96
C GLY A 33 8.85 -16.73 -28.98
N ARG A 34 8.60 -17.58 -27.98
CA ARG A 34 7.74 -17.21 -26.87
C ARG A 34 8.37 -15.95 -26.29
N ALA A 35 7.69 -14.82 -26.47
CA ALA A 35 8.11 -13.60 -25.81
C ALA A 35 8.31 -13.97 -24.33
N ALA A 36 9.54 -13.82 -23.85
CA ALA A 36 9.80 -14.06 -22.42
C ALA A 36 8.79 -13.20 -21.64
N ASP A 37 8.04 -13.83 -20.75
CA ASP A 37 7.14 -13.09 -19.89
C ASP A 37 7.96 -11.96 -19.23
N PRO A 38 7.47 -10.72 -19.22
CA PRO A 38 8.23 -9.61 -18.65
C PRO A 38 8.59 -9.94 -17.20
N GLU A 39 9.84 -9.72 -16.85
CA GLU A 39 10.35 -9.97 -15.50
C GLU A 39 9.44 -9.28 -14.47
N PRO A 40 9.05 -9.99 -13.39
CA PRO A 40 8.20 -9.41 -12.37
C PRO A 40 8.81 -8.14 -11.77
N LYS A 41 7.99 -7.11 -11.57
CA LYS A 41 8.42 -5.88 -10.93
C LYS A 41 8.54 -6.08 -9.42
N HIS A 42 9.67 -5.66 -8.86
CA HIS A 42 9.95 -5.78 -7.44
C HIS A 42 9.36 -4.57 -6.68
N VAL A 43 8.40 -4.81 -5.80
CA VAL A 43 7.73 -3.78 -5.00
C VAL A 43 8.01 -3.97 -3.52
N LEU A 44 8.69 -3.00 -2.92
CA LEU A 44 8.93 -2.95 -1.47
C LEU A 44 7.73 -2.30 -0.78
N MET A 45 6.98 -3.07 0.02
CA MET A 45 5.86 -2.58 0.83
C MET A 45 6.30 -2.40 2.29
N LEU A 46 6.21 -1.17 2.78
CA LEU A 46 6.53 -0.82 4.16
C LEU A 46 5.27 -0.51 4.95
N HIS A 47 5.02 -1.29 5.98
CA HIS A 47 3.85 -1.17 6.84
C HIS A 47 4.18 -0.42 8.12
N SER A 48 3.36 0.53 8.51
CA SER A 48 3.50 1.26 9.78
C SER A 48 3.31 0.36 11.00
N PHE A 49 2.39 -0.60 10.88
CA PHE A 49 1.99 -1.51 11.93
C PHE A 49 2.26 -2.96 11.50
N GLY A 50 2.00 -3.91 12.39
CA GLY A 50 2.20 -5.33 12.07
C GLY A 50 1.42 -5.78 10.82
N LEU A 51 1.96 -6.74 10.07
CA LEU A 51 1.38 -7.24 8.83
C LEU A 51 -0.03 -7.85 8.98
N ARG A 52 -0.48 -8.11 10.20
CA ARG A 52 -1.80 -8.64 10.53
C ARG A 52 -2.70 -7.62 11.22
N PHE A 53 -2.33 -6.34 11.21
CA PHE A 53 -3.08 -5.28 11.89
C PHE A 53 -4.17 -4.72 10.97
N LYS A 54 -5.43 -4.99 11.28
CA LYS A 54 -6.58 -4.38 10.58
C LYS A 54 -6.78 -2.93 11.02
N PRO A 55 -7.24 -2.02 10.14
CA PRO A 55 -7.70 -2.25 8.76
C PRO A 55 -6.59 -2.30 7.71
N TRP A 56 -5.33 -2.05 8.08
CA TRP A 56 -4.20 -1.88 7.15
C TRP A 56 -3.89 -3.14 6.34
N THR A 57 -4.12 -4.34 6.91
CA THR A 57 -3.99 -5.61 6.18
C THR A 57 -4.94 -5.68 5.00
N VAL A 58 -6.21 -5.33 5.22
CA VAL A 58 -7.25 -5.35 4.17
C VAL A 58 -6.90 -4.37 3.06
N TYR A 59 -6.40 -3.19 3.44
CA TYR A 59 -5.95 -2.17 2.50
C TYR A 59 -4.78 -2.68 1.63
N ALA A 60 -3.76 -3.28 2.26
CA ALA A 60 -2.61 -3.85 1.57
C ALA A 60 -3.00 -4.98 0.62
N GLU A 61 -3.90 -5.87 1.04
CA GLU A 61 -4.41 -6.98 0.22
C GLU A 61 -5.17 -6.47 -1.01
N ALA A 62 -5.98 -5.43 -0.86
CA ALA A 62 -6.69 -4.80 -1.98
C ALA A 62 -5.71 -4.21 -3.00
N ILE A 63 -4.67 -3.52 -2.55
CA ILE A 63 -3.60 -2.98 -3.41
C ILE A 63 -2.91 -4.11 -4.18
N ARG A 64 -2.47 -5.17 -3.48
CA ARG A 64 -1.80 -6.32 -4.11
C ARG A 64 -2.66 -6.96 -5.18
N SER A 65 -3.91 -7.26 -4.82
CA SER A 65 -4.86 -7.88 -5.73
C SER A 65 -5.03 -7.06 -7.00
N GLU A 66 -5.17 -5.74 -6.87
CA GLU A 66 -5.37 -4.86 -8.03
C GLU A 66 -4.14 -4.77 -8.92
N ILE A 67 -2.94 -4.65 -8.34
CA ILE A 67 -1.69 -4.58 -9.10
C ILE A 67 -1.39 -5.91 -9.77
N SER A 68 -1.52 -7.04 -9.05
CA SER A 68 -1.23 -8.37 -9.58
C SER A 68 -2.16 -8.79 -10.72
N ARG A 69 -3.37 -8.26 -10.79
CA ARG A 69 -4.27 -8.49 -11.93
C ARG A 69 -3.77 -7.85 -13.23
N ARG A 70 -2.94 -6.81 -13.13
CA ARG A 70 -2.48 -6.02 -14.28
C ARG A 70 -1.07 -6.35 -14.72
N ARG A 71 -0.25 -6.83 -13.81
CA ARG A 71 1.17 -7.05 -14.04
C ARG A 71 1.75 -8.10 -13.10
N ALA A 72 2.73 -8.87 -13.57
CA ALA A 72 3.54 -9.71 -12.71
C ALA A 72 4.35 -8.84 -11.75
N VAL A 73 4.17 -9.06 -10.44
CA VAL A 73 4.83 -8.29 -9.37
C VAL A 73 5.27 -9.22 -8.26
N ASP A 74 6.48 -9.03 -7.80
CA ASP A 74 7.01 -9.61 -6.58
C ASP A 74 6.93 -8.58 -5.45
N PHE A 75 6.17 -8.89 -4.39
CA PHE A 75 5.97 -8.02 -3.23
C PHE A 75 6.84 -8.46 -2.07
N GLN A 76 7.69 -7.56 -1.64
CA GLN A 76 8.51 -7.71 -0.45
C GLN A 76 7.94 -6.85 0.68
N ASP A 77 7.48 -7.49 1.76
CA ASP A 77 6.82 -6.82 2.87
C ASP A 77 7.69 -6.72 4.10
N HIS A 78 7.75 -5.50 4.65
CA HIS A 78 8.37 -5.23 5.93
C HIS A 78 7.48 -4.35 6.80
N SER A 79 7.55 -4.56 8.11
CA SER A 79 6.82 -3.77 9.09
C SER A 79 7.78 -3.01 9.98
N LEU A 80 7.52 -1.71 10.16
CA LEU A 80 8.26 -0.85 11.08
C LEU A 80 8.00 -1.21 12.55
N VAL A 81 6.86 -1.84 12.85
CA VAL A 81 6.39 -2.11 14.22
C VAL A 81 6.57 -0.86 15.11
N VAL A 82 5.90 0.22 14.75
CA VAL A 82 6.07 1.60 15.29
C VAL A 82 6.08 1.69 16.82
N ALA A 83 5.43 0.75 17.50
CA ALA A 83 5.50 0.69 18.97
C ALA A 83 6.91 0.45 19.53
N ARG A 84 7.88 0.06 18.68
CA ARG A 84 9.26 -0.23 19.07
C ARG A 84 10.28 0.74 18.46
N LEU A 85 9.89 1.55 17.48
CA LEU A 85 10.77 2.45 16.74
C LEU A 85 10.29 3.89 16.93
N SER A 86 10.41 4.43 18.12
CA SER A 86 9.95 5.79 18.45
C SER A 86 11.00 6.89 18.30
N ASP A 87 12.24 6.53 17.94
CA ASP A 87 13.40 7.40 17.97
C ASP A 87 14.20 7.27 16.65
N ASP A 88 14.67 8.39 16.08
CA ASP A 88 15.44 8.42 14.83
C ASP A 88 16.73 7.59 14.87
N LYS A 89 17.32 7.45 16.05
CA LYS A 89 18.51 6.61 16.27
C LYS A 89 18.21 5.13 16.16
N SER A 90 16.97 4.73 16.40
CA SER A 90 16.55 3.32 16.30
C SER A 90 16.29 2.87 14.88
N ASP A 91 16.16 3.81 13.89
CA ASP A 91 15.92 3.49 12.49
C ASP A 91 17.16 2.92 11.78
N ALA A 92 18.37 3.28 12.20
CA ALA A 92 19.61 2.94 11.48
C ALA A 92 19.79 1.43 11.22
N PRO A 93 19.58 0.51 12.16
CA PRO A 93 19.70 -0.92 11.90
C PRO A 93 18.71 -1.42 10.86
N PHE A 94 17.51 -0.85 10.83
CA PHE A 94 16.49 -1.22 9.86
C PHE A 94 16.79 -0.66 8.47
N VAL A 95 17.33 0.55 8.38
CA VAL A 95 17.84 1.13 7.13
C VAL A 95 18.94 0.26 6.53
N GLU A 96 19.93 -0.15 7.33
CA GLU A 96 21.01 -1.04 6.89
C GLU A 96 20.50 -2.41 6.45
N TYR A 97 19.54 -2.97 7.18
CA TYR A 97 18.88 -4.22 6.79
C TYR A 97 18.21 -4.11 5.42
N LEU A 98 17.39 -3.10 5.21
CA LEU A 98 16.70 -2.88 3.93
C LEU A 98 17.69 -2.65 2.78
N ARG A 99 18.76 -1.92 3.02
CA ARG A 99 19.83 -1.68 2.05
C ARG A 99 20.53 -2.97 1.66
N ALA A 100 20.95 -3.77 2.65
CA ALA A 100 21.65 -5.03 2.43
C ALA A 100 20.77 -6.04 1.68
N LEU A 101 19.50 -6.13 2.05
CA LEU A 101 18.55 -7.05 1.44
C LEU A 101 18.31 -6.74 -0.04
N ASN A 102 18.25 -5.46 -0.41
CA ASN A 102 17.98 -5.01 -1.76
C ASN A 102 19.25 -4.59 -2.56
N ALA A 103 20.44 -4.92 -2.05
CA ALA A 103 21.69 -4.49 -2.67
C ALA A 103 21.89 -5.05 -4.09
N LYS A 104 21.43 -6.28 -4.36
CA LYS A 104 21.56 -6.93 -5.66
C LYS A 104 20.42 -6.59 -6.61
N GLN A 105 19.24 -6.37 -6.10
CA GLN A 105 18.03 -6.06 -6.85
C GLN A 105 17.25 -4.97 -6.13
N PRO A 106 17.54 -3.70 -6.42
CA PRO A 106 16.79 -2.58 -5.87
C PRO A 106 15.29 -2.67 -6.25
N PRO A 107 14.38 -2.18 -5.39
CA PRO A 107 12.96 -2.18 -5.73
C PRO A 107 12.67 -1.24 -6.91
N ASP A 108 11.76 -1.64 -7.80
CA ASP A 108 11.21 -0.81 -8.87
C ASP A 108 10.23 0.25 -8.30
N LEU A 109 9.63 -0.03 -7.14
CA LEU A 109 8.66 0.83 -6.48
C LEU A 109 8.71 0.62 -4.97
N ILE A 110 8.61 1.71 -4.22
CA ILE A 110 8.38 1.68 -2.77
C ILE A 110 6.93 2.08 -2.50
N MET A 111 6.22 1.29 -1.72
CA MET A 111 4.89 1.62 -1.23
C MET A 111 4.90 1.68 0.29
N SER A 112 4.48 2.81 0.85
CA SER A 112 4.28 2.93 2.30
C SER A 112 2.80 2.84 2.65
N ILE A 113 2.48 2.17 3.76
CA ILE A 113 1.12 2.04 4.28
C ILE A 113 1.06 2.66 5.67
N GLY A 114 0.36 3.79 5.77
CA GLY A 114 0.21 4.58 6.97
C GLY A 114 1.29 5.64 7.16
N ALA A 115 1.01 6.64 8.00
CA ALA A 115 1.86 7.81 8.18
C ALA A 115 3.26 7.51 8.74
N PRO A 116 3.45 6.63 9.74
CA PRO A 116 4.79 6.28 10.20
C PRO A 116 5.69 5.73 9.09
N ALA A 117 5.17 4.82 8.24
CA ALA A 117 5.93 4.28 7.12
C ALA A 117 6.22 5.36 6.05
N ALA A 118 5.24 6.23 5.76
CA ALA A 118 5.43 7.37 4.87
C ALA A 118 6.54 8.31 5.37
N ASN A 119 6.54 8.64 6.66
CA ASN A 119 7.57 9.48 7.28
C ASN A 119 8.95 8.82 7.24
N PHE A 120 9.01 7.50 7.51
CA PHE A 120 10.25 6.73 7.45
C PHE A 120 10.87 6.78 6.05
N VAL A 121 10.11 6.44 4.99
CA VAL A 121 10.67 6.43 3.63
C VAL A 121 11.06 7.82 3.16
N GLN A 122 10.34 8.88 3.53
CA GLN A 122 10.69 10.25 3.20
C GLN A 122 11.97 10.70 3.93
N ARG A 123 12.16 10.33 5.20
CA ARG A 123 13.32 10.66 6.01
C ARG A 123 14.58 9.98 5.50
N HIS A 124 14.50 8.71 5.17
CA HIS A 124 15.64 7.87 4.78
C HIS A 124 15.78 7.67 3.27
N ARG A 125 15.03 8.44 2.44
CA ARG A 125 15.05 8.29 0.99
C ARG A 125 16.45 8.28 0.40
N LYS A 126 17.31 9.25 0.80
CA LYS A 126 18.67 9.40 0.27
C LYS A 126 19.57 8.21 0.59
N ASP A 127 19.35 7.62 1.76
CA ASP A 127 20.17 6.50 2.26
C ASP A 127 19.71 5.15 1.74
N LEU A 128 18.43 5.02 1.40
CA LEU A 128 17.84 3.77 0.91
C LEU A 128 17.84 3.69 -0.61
N PHE A 129 16.89 4.32 -1.25
CA PHE A 129 16.63 4.18 -2.69
C PHE A 129 16.32 5.54 -3.31
N PRO A 130 17.33 6.41 -3.53
CA PRO A 130 17.12 7.82 -3.89
C PRO A 130 16.37 8.01 -5.21
N ASN A 131 16.50 7.07 -6.14
CA ASN A 131 15.92 7.16 -7.49
C ASN A 131 14.67 6.28 -7.67
N THR A 132 14.31 5.45 -6.68
CA THR A 132 13.14 4.59 -6.79
C THR A 132 11.87 5.40 -6.54
N PRO A 133 10.85 5.34 -7.42
CA PRO A 133 9.56 5.96 -7.19
C PRO A 133 8.92 5.52 -5.87
N MET A 134 8.18 6.44 -5.23
CA MET A 134 7.43 6.13 -4.00
C MET A 134 5.95 6.40 -4.17
N VAL A 135 5.13 5.51 -3.62
CA VAL A 135 3.68 5.74 -3.42
C VAL A 135 3.40 5.74 -1.93
N LEU A 136 3.06 6.91 -1.38
CA LEU A 136 2.67 7.05 0.01
C LEU A 136 1.17 6.85 0.13
N THR A 137 0.75 5.79 0.84
CA THR A 137 -0.67 5.41 0.91
C THR A 137 -1.19 5.37 2.35
N ALA A 138 -2.52 5.44 2.48
CA ALA A 138 -3.19 5.37 3.78
C ALA A 138 -2.63 6.37 4.79
N VAL A 139 -2.26 7.55 4.30
CA VAL A 139 -1.67 8.64 5.07
C VAL A 139 -2.59 9.86 5.03
N GLU A 140 -2.74 10.55 6.14
CA GLU A 140 -3.43 11.82 6.16
C GLU A 140 -2.55 12.88 5.49
N GLN A 141 -3.10 13.60 4.48
CA GLN A 141 -2.33 14.47 3.59
C GLN A 141 -1.43 15.48 4.33
N ARG A 142 -1.92 16.07 5.44
CA ARG A 142 -1.14 17.03 6.24
C ARG A 142 0.09 16.43 6.94
N ARG A 143 0.19 15.09 7.00
CA ARG A 143 1.35 14.37 7.56
C ARG A 143 2.39 14.01 6.52
N VAL A 144 2.22 14.44 5.29
CA VAL A 144 3.17 14.23 4.19
C VAL A 144 4.02 15.50 4.02
N ALA A 145 5.32 15.33 3.97
CA ALA A 145 6.25 16.40 3.59
C ALA A 145 6.31 16.50 2.06
N PHE A 146 5.37 17.25 1.47
CA PHE A 146 5.24 17.38 0.01
C PHE A 146 6.49 18.00 -0.66
N ASP A 147 7.21 18.83 0.05
CA ASP A 147 8.49 19.44 -0.37
C ASP A 147 9.63 18.41 -0.52
N LYS A 148 9.47 17.21 0.03
CA LYS A 148 10.44 16.11 -0.06
C LYS A 148 10.11 15.06 -1.10
N LEU A 149 9.01 15.23 -1.83
CA LEU A 149 8.63 14.31 -2.90
C LEU A 149 9.44 14.58 -4.16
N GLY A 150 9.86 13.51 -4.84
CA GLY A 150 10.47 13.58 -6.17
C GLY A 150 9.42 13.60 -7.28
N GLU A 151 9.86 13.82 -8.51
CA GLU A 151 8.97 13.91 -9.70
C GLU A 151 8.14 12.62 -9.94
N ASN A 152 8.68 11.48 -9.56
CA ASN A 152 8.05 10.17 -9.76
C ASN A 152 7.33 9.66 -8.49
N ASP A 153 7.22 10.51 -7.45
CA ASP A 153 6.53 10.13 -6.23
C ASP A 153 5.06 10.57 -6.28
N THR A 154 4.22 9.81 -5.60
CA THR A 154 2.81 10.17 -5.49
C THR A 154 2.24 9.84 -4.12
N VAL A 155 1.12 10.50 -3.78
CA VAL A 155 0.43 10.34 -2.52
C VAL A 155 -1.02 9.96 -2.77
N VAL A 156 -1.43 8.82 -2.22
CA VAL A 156 -2.84 8.42 -2.10
C VAL A 156 -3.24 8.65 -0.65
N GLY A 157 -3.50 9.92 -0.34
CA GLY A 157 -3.79 10.37 1.03
C GLY A 157 -5.28 10.47 1.30
N SER A 158 -5.62 10.51 2.59
CA SER A 158 -6.96 10.83 3.08
C SER A 158 -7.00 12.24 3.64
N THR A 159 -8.16 12.87 3.56
CA THR A 159 -8.46 14.08 4.30
C THR A 159 -9.08 13.69 5.65
N ASN A 160 -8.80 14.48 6.68
CA ASN A 160 -9.40 14.23 7.97
C ASN A 160 -10.83 14.80 8.02
N THR A 161 -11.81 13.92 8.14
CA THR A 161 -13.25 14.21 8.22
C THR A 161 -13.80 14.06 9.65
N THR A 162 -12.96 14.31 10.66
CA THR A 162 -13.34 14.10 12.07
C THR A 162 -14.65 14.81 12.44
N ILE A 163 -14.81 16.08 12.12
CA ILE A 163 -16.02 16.83 12.48
C ILE A 163 -17.27 16.25 11.81
N GLU A 164 -17.17 15.92 10.52
CA GLU A 164 -18.28 15.32 9.75
C GLU A 164 -18.69 13.96 10.32
N PHE A 165 -17.73 13.19 10.84
CA PHE A 165 -18.00 11.93 11.51
C PHE A 165 -18.87 12.14 12.77
N PHE A 166 -18.53 13.13 13.61
CA PHE A 166 -19.31 13.46 14.80
C PHE A 166 -20.70 14.02 14.42
N GLU A 167 -20.78 14.85 13.41
CA GLU A 167 -22.06 15.37 12.89
C GLU A 167 -22.95 14.25 12.35
N ASN A 168 -22.37 13.26 11.68
CA ASN A 168 -23.09 12.08 11.21
C ASN A 168 -23.63 11.24 12.37
N ILE A 169 -22.86 11.06 13.46
CA ILE A 169 -23.35 10.40 14.67
C ILE A 169 -24.60 11.11 15.18
N MET A 170 -24.55 12.43 15.35
CA MET A 170 -25.69 13.21 15.82
C MET A 170 -26.86 13.22 14.83
N ARG A 171 -26.62 13.07 13.55
CA ARG A 171 -27.68 12.96 12.54
C ARG A 171 -28.40 11.62 12.62
N VAL A 172 -27.67 10.53 12.81
CA VAL A 172 -28.23 9.16 12.91
C VAL A 172 -28.85 8.94 14.27
N LEU A 173 -28.28 9.55 15.32
CA LEU A 173 -28.72 9.45 16.71
C LEU A 173 -29.04 10.85 17.27
N PRO A 174 -30.17 11.47 16.90
CA PRO A 174 -30.46 12.88 17.19
C PRO A 174 -30.63 13.19 18.69
N LEU A 175 -30.87 12.19 19.53
CA LEU A 175 -30.97 12.34 20.97
C LEU A 175 -29.64 12.19 21.71
N THR A 176 -28.52 12.12 20.99
CA THR A 176 -27.19 11.99 21.58
C THR A 176 -26.80 13.26 22.31
N THR A 177 -26.62 13.16 23.61
CA THR A 177 -26.13 14.26 24.47
C THR A 177 -24.65 14.15 24.80
N THR A 178 -24.08 12.94 24.69
CA THR A 178 -22.68 12.66 25.04
C THR A 178 -22.06 11.67 24.04
N ILE A 179 -20.85 11.95 23.61
CA ILE A 179 -20.03 11.04 22.82
C ILE A 179 -18.74 10.76 23.59
N ALA A 180 -18.44 9.47 23.81
CA ALA A 180 -17.19 9.03 24.40
C ALA A 180 -16.17 8.72 23.27
N VAL A 181 -15.00 9.32 23.35
CA VAL A 181 -13.89 9.11 22.44
C VAL A 181 -12.79 8.36 23.17
N VAL A 182 -12.53 7.12 22.75
CA VAL A 182 -11.47 6.28 23.31
C VAL A 182 -10.26 6.39 22.42
N ILE A 183 -9.17 6.92 22.97
CA ILE A 183 -7.86 7.05 22.30
C ILE A 183 -6.80 6.65 23.34
N GLY A 184 -5.79 5.88 22.93
CA GLY A 184 -4.70 5.51 23.84
C GLY A 184 -3.77 6.69 24.16
N ALA A 185 -2.75 6.42 25.00
CA ALA A 185 -1.82 7.43 25.51
C ALA A 185 -0.41 7.35 24.87
N SER A 186 -0.23 6.57 23.79
CA SER A 186 1.05 6.54 23.09
C SER A 186 1.35 7.88 22.38
N PRO A 187 2.63 8.21 22.09
CA PRO A 187 2.97 9.45 21.40
C PRO A 187 2.24 9.66 20.07
N SER A 188 1.96 8.60 19.33
CA SER A 188 1.17 8.64 18.10
C SER A 188 -0.29 8.98 18.36
N GLU A 189 -0.85 8.46 19.44
CA GLU A 189 -2.25 8.65 19.81
C GLU A 189 -2.49 10.02 20.45
N THR A 190 -1.51 10.59 21.16
CA THR A 190 -1.55 11.96 21.68
C THR A 190 -1.81 12.98 20.57
N TYR A 191 -1.12 12.82 19.42
CA TYR A 191 -1.38 13.66 18.25
C TYR A 191 -2.86 13.60 17.82
N TRP A 192 -3.43 12.40 17.75
CA TRP A 192 -4.83 12.22 17.34
C TRP A 192 -5.81 12.73 18.38
N LEU A 193 -5.48 12.62 19.65
CA LEU A 193 -6.29 13.17 20.74
C LEU A 193 -6.40 14.69 20.63
N GLU A 194 -5.28 15.38 20.49
CA GLU A 194 -5.23 16.84 20.33
C GLU A 194 -5.93 17.32 19.07
N GLU A 195 -5.68 16.62 17.96
CA GLU A 195 -6.33 16.91 16.68
C GLU A 195 -7.85 16.72 16.77
N THR A 196 -8.31 15.67 17.44
CA THR A 196 -9.75 15.42 17.66
C THR A 196 -10.36 16.51 18.54
N ARG A 197 -9.70 16.89 19.64
CA ARG A 197 -10.14 17.99 20.51
C ARG A 197 -10.29 19.29 19.73
N ARG A 198 -9.28 19.64 18.94
CA ARG A 198 -9.28 20.86 18.16
C ARG A 198 -10.41 20.90 17.12
N ARG A 199 -10.63 19.77 16.42
CA ARG A 199 -11.67 19.70 15.38
C ARG A 199 -13.07 19.61 15.91
N THR A 200 -13.27 19.03 17.07
CA THR A 200 -14.58 18.91 17.69
C THR A 200 -14.97 20.11 18.54
N ALA A 201 -14.06 21.06 18.77
CA ALA A 201 -14.33 22.28 19.50
C ALA A 201 -15.59 23.06 19.01
N PRO A 202 -15.90 23.15 17.70
CA PRO A 202 -17.15 23.77 17.21
C PRO A 202 -18.42 23.04 17.62
N LEU A 203 -18.35 21.82 18.13
CA LEU A 203 -19.50 21.04 18.62
C LEU A 203 -19.82 21.33 20.09
N ALA A 204 -19.00 22.15 20.75
CA ALA A 204 -19.25 22.57 22.14
C ALA A 204 -20.64 23.23 22.26
N GLY A 205 -21.41 22.81 23.24
CA GLY A 205 -22.80 23.26 23.42
C GLY A 205 -23.85 22.46 22.63
N ARG A 206 -23.45 21.67 21.63
CA ARG A 206 -24.36 20.77 20.91
C ARG A 206 -24.32 19.33 21.46
N VAL A 207 -23.15 18.87 21.87
CA VAL A 207 -22.90 17.55 22.42
C VAL A 207 -21.73 17.60 23.39
N GLN A 208 -21.81 16.86 24.49
CA GLN A 208 -20.67 16.68 25.39
C GLN A 208 -19.71 15.62 24.81
N ILE A 209 -18.45 15.95 24.68
CA ILE A 209 -17.41 14.98 24.22
C ILE A 209 -16.55 14.65 25.44
N ARG A 210 -16.49 13.35 25.77
CA ARG A 210 -15.61 12.82 26.82
C ARG A 210 -14.45 12.09 26.19
N TYR A 211 -13.24 12.38 26.63
CA TYR A 211 -12.02 11.74 26.11
C TYR A 211 -11.49 10.75 27.13
N TYR A 212 -11.36 9.49 26.72
CA TYR A 212 -10.82 8.40 27.52
C TYR A 212 -9.46 8.02 26.96
N ASN A 213 -8.41 8.68 27.45
CA ASN A 213 -7.03 8.46 27.04
C ASN A 213 -6.13 8.01 28.21
N GLU A 214 -6.62 8.12 29.45
CA GLU A 214 -5.86 7.76 30.66
C GLU A 214 -6.56 6.68 31.49
N LEU A 215 -7.77 6.31 31.13
CA LEU A 215 -8.55 5.29 31.83
C LEU A 215 -8.08 3.88 31.45
N SER A 216 -8.10 2.98 32.43
CA SER A 216 -7.95 1.55 32.18
C SER A 216 -9.13 1.00 31.40
N PHE A 217 -8.94 -0.14 30.77
CA PHE A 217 -10.01 -0.81 30.02
C PHE A 217 -11.24 -1.14 30.90
N GLU A 218 -11.01 -1.49 32.17
CA GLU A 218 -12.08 -1.77 33.13
C GLU A 218 -12.90 -0.51 33.49
N GLU A 219 -12.22 0.63 33.64
CA GLU A 219 -12.87 1.92 33.90
C GLU A 219 -13.70 2.36 32.70
N ILE A 220 -13.18 2.21 31.49
CA ILE A 220 -13.89 2.49 30.25
C ILE A 220 -15.16 1.63 30.14
N GLN A 221 -15.06 0.33 30.41
CA GLN A 221 -16.21 -0.57 30.38
C GLN A 221 -17.27 -0.17 31.41
N LYS A 222 -16.84 0.17 32.61
CA LYS A 222 -17.75 0.60 33.70
C LYS A 222 -18.49 1.88 33.31
N ASP A 223 -17.79 2.85 32.76
CA ASP A 223 -18.40 4.13 32.36
C ASP A 223 -19.33 3.93 31.14
N ALA A 224 -18.90 3.13 30.14
CA ALA A 224 -19.74 2.78 28.99
C ALA A 224 -21.07 2.07 29.43
N ALA A 225 -21.02 1.20 30.42
CA ALA A 225 -22.20 0.56 30.95
C ALA A 225 -23.17 1.57 31.63
N ALA A 226 -22.64 2.68 32.18
CA ALA A 226 -23.46 3.75 32.76
C ALA A 226 -24.22 4.55 31.69
N PHE A 227 -23.65 4.74 30.49
CA PHE A 227 -24.35 5.36 29.35
C PHE A 227 -25.62 4.59 28.96
N HIS A 228 -25.58 3.28 28.94
CA HIS A 228 -26.71 2.42 28.59
C HIS A 228 -27.88 2.52 29.60
N ARG A 229 -27.60 2.83 30.87
CA ARG A 229 -28.62 3.02 31.89
C ARG A 229 -29.40 4.31 31.69
N ILE A 230 -28.77 5.38 31.27
CA ILE A 230 -29.42 6.68 31.05
C ILE A 230 -30.40 6.58 29.88
N VAL A 231 -30.07 5.86 28.80
CA VAL A 231 -30.98 5.65 27.65
C VAL A 231 -32.20 4.80 28.04
N ARG A 232 -32.07 3.83 28.95
CA ARG A 232 -33.21 3.00 29.41
C ARG A 232 -34.11 3.72 30.39
N SER A 233 -33.59 4.64 31.20
CA SER A 233 -34.41 5.38 32.20
C SER A 233 -35.23 6.52 31.59
N SER A 234 -34.81 7.05 30.43
CA SER A 234 -35.58 8.07 29.70
C SER A 234 -36.69 7.50 28.79
N GLY A 235 -36.81 6.19 28.70
CA GLY A 235 -37.85 5.48 27.94
C GLY A 235 -39.01 4.94 28.78
N SER A 236 -39.11 5.31 30.05
CA SER A 236 -40.21 4.93 30.96
C SER A 236 -40.99 6.18 31.35
N CYS A 237 -41.82 6.67 30.44
CA CYS A 237 -42.95 7.54 30.65
C CYS A 237 -44.13 7.08 29.78
#